data_d0c02a98b0d50bc34db200ae973d9f60
#
_entry.id   d0c02a98b0d50bc34db200ae973d9f60
#
_cell.length_a   1.000
_cell.length_b   1.000
_cell.length_c   1.000
_cell.angle_alpha   90.00
_cell.angle_beta   90.00
_cell.angle_gamma   90.00
#
_symmetry.space_group_name_H-M   'P 1'
#
loop_
_entity.id
_entity.type
_entity.pdbx_description
1 polymer ?
#
loop_
_entity_poly.entity_id
_entity_poly.type
_entity_poly.pdbx_seq_one_letter_code
_entity_poly.pdbx_strand_id
1 'polypeptide(L)'
;MIFSNNRTKRVIALFTVLVLLLSLFVACAKTPVVSDNPQGGNGTENADTVDYSQSENWAYYAEGEGKAADLFLICPTVDMGKSGNYNMSMEDTETKESFVGALNMERGIYEESATMYAPYYRQMTFPVYSMTEEEMKPYLAIAYRDVAAAFEYYMENCNGGRPIILAGFSQGSQLLLMLMKEYFDDAKYSEKLVAAYCIGWRVTEEDVAAFPQLKMAQGEDDTGVIISFNSEAKGVEESVVVPRGVKTLGINPLNWKTDATPADKSLNAGACFTKYSGVIKKEVANLTGAYLDAERGTLRVTDVVPSDYSSSLFPDGVYHLYDYQFFYRNLQSNVAVRLAAFLQEAE
;
A
#
# COMPACT_ATOMS: atom_id res chain seq x y z
N MET A 1 -15.01 -52.40 10.75
CA MET A 1 -15.60 -51.22 11.42
C MET A 1 -15.37 -50.04 10.51
N ILE A 2 -16.43 -49.56 9.89
CA ILE A 2 -16.39 -48.51 8.84
C ILE A 2 -16.77 -47.22 9.53
N PHE A 3 -15.83 -46.26 9.66
CA PHE A 3 -16.16 -44.89 10.04
C PHE A 3 -16.30 -44.04 8.77
N SER A 4 -17.54 -43.74 8.44
CA SER A 4 -17.97 -42.88 7.35
C SER A 4 -17.67 -41.43 7.69
N ASN A 5 -16.93 -40.78 6.81
CA ASN A 5 -16.48 -39.38 6.94
C ASN A 5 -17.60 -38.40 6.57
N ASN A 6 -18.31 -37.88 7.56
CA ASN A 6 -19.47 -36.97 7.42
C ASN A 6 -19.11 -35.51 7.02
N ARG A 7 -17.83 -35.21 6.85
CA ARG A 7 -17.41 -33.84 6.47
C ARG A 7 -17.55 -33.58 4.97
N THR A 8 -17.31 -34.55 4.12
CA THR A 8 -17.35 -34.40 2.66
C THR A 8 -18.77 -34.17 2.10
N LYS A 9 -19.80 -34.68 2.81
CA LYS A 9 -21.20 -34.49 2.37
C LYS A 9 -21.80 -33.13 2.68
N ARG A 10 -21.22 -32.37 3.63
CA ARG A 10 -21.72 -31.01 3.96
C ARG A 10 -21.15 -29.95 3.02
N VAL A 11 -19.97 -30.13 2.46
CA VAL A 11 -19.36 -29.19 1.50
C VAL A 11 -20.04 -29.29 0.14
N ILE A 12 -20.46 -30.48 -0.30
CA ILE A 12 -21.16 -30.66 -1.59
C ILE A 12 -22.57 -30.11 -1.54
N ALA A 13 -23.25 -30.12 -0.39
CA ALA A 13 -24.61 -29.58 -0.24
C ALA A 13 -24.67 -28.04 -0.25
N LEU A 14 -23.59 -27.34 0.17
CA LEU A 14 -23.54 -25.87 0.09
C LEU A 14 -23.26 -25.36 -1.33
N PHE A 15 -22.51 -26.10 -2.14
CA PHE A 15 -22.22 -25.70 -3.53
C PHE A 15 -23.41 -25.87 -4.48
N THR A 16 -24.32 -26.84 -4.20
CA THR A 16 -25.48 -27.11 -5.05
C THR A 16 -26.64 -26.14 -4.82
N VAL A 17 -26.71 -25.47 -3.67
CA VAL A 17 -27.77 -24.46 -3.38
C VAL A 17 -27.42 -23.08 -3.99
N LEU A 18 -26.14 -22.79 -4.20
CA LEU A 18 -25.72 -21.49 -4.77
C LEU A 18 -25.87 -21.43 -6.30
N VAL A 19 -25.88 -22.56 -7.00
CA VAL A 19 -26.04 -22.62 -8.47
C VAL A 19 -27.52 -22.65 -8.90
N LEU A 20 -28.46 -22.93 -8.00
CA LEU A 20 -29.91 -23.02 -8.30
C LEU A 20 -30.70 -21.71 -8.07
N LEU A 21 -30.06 -20.64 -7.59
CA LEU A 21 -30.68 -19.33 -7.36
C LEU A 21 -30.43 -18.30 -8.49
N LEU A 22 -29.73 -18.69 -9.55
CA LEU A 22 -29.39 -17.79 -10.68
C LEU A 22 -30.24 -18.02 -11.96
N SER A 23 -31.34 -18.79 -11.91
CA SER A 23 -32.10 -19.12 -13.12
C SER A 23 -33.60 -18.77 -13.10
N LEU A 24 -34.05 -17.78 -12.35
CA LEU A 24 -35.44 -17.35 -12.36
C LEU A 24 -35.59 -15.84 -12.18
N PHE A 25 -35.25 -15.05 -13.21
CA PHE A 25 -35.86 -13.73 -13.44
C PHE A 25 -35.62 -13.29 -14.88
N VAL A 26 -36.44 -13.85 -15.80
CA VAL A 26 -36.73 -13.24 -17.10
C VAL A 26 -38.25 -13.10 -17.16
N ALA A 27 -38.77 -11.92 -16.90
CA ALA A 27 -40.09 -11.52 -17.37
C ALA A 27 -40.23 -9.99 -17.34
N CYS A 28 -40.32 -9.44 -18.52
CA CYS A 28 -41.03 -8.21 -18.96
C CYS A 28 -41.20 -7.05 -17.97
N ALA A 29 -40.52 -5.96 -18.21
CA ALA A 29 -41.03 -4.63 -17.88
C ALA A 29 -40.79 -3.65 -19.04
N LYS A 30 -41.86 -2.94 -19.36
CA LYS A 30 -42.01 -1.97 -20.44
C LYS A 30 -41.14 -0.74 -20.19
N THR A 31 -40.51 -0.24 -21.24
CA THR A 31 -39.82 1.04 -21.34
C THR A 31 -40.76 2.22 -21.06
N PRO A 32 -40.39 3.17 -20.18
CA PRO A 32 -40.91 4.52 -20.24
C PRO A 32 -40.01 5.40 -21.12
N VAL A 33 -40.66 6.15 -21.99
CA VAL A 33 -40.07 7.22 -22.81
C VAL A 33 -39.57 8.33 -21.91
N VAL A 34 -38.31 8.68 -22.00
CA VAL A 34 -37.71 9.85 -21.34
C VAL A 34 -37.74 11.00 -22.35
N SER A 35 -38.42 12.05 -21.99
CA SER A 35 -38.41 13.32 -22.71
C SER A 35 -37.13 14.09 -22.35
N ASP A 36 -36.36 14.48 -23.37
CA ASP A 36 -35.27 15.44 -23.31
C ASP A 36 -35.76 16.80 -22.78
N ASN A 37 -35.09 17.31 -21.74
CA ASN A 37 -34.99 18.73 -21.52
C ASN A 37 -33.62 19.08 -20.88
N PRO A 38 -32.73 19.78 -21.59
CA PRO A 38 -31.45 20.22 -21.02
C PRO A 38 -31.65 21.55 -20.33
N GLN A 39 -31.66 21.55 -19.00
CA GLN A 39 -31.41 22.78 -18.26
C GLN A 39 -30.14 22.63 -17.45
N GLY A 40 -29.17 23.51 -17.76
CA GLY A 40 -27.90 23.64 -17.13
C GLY A 40 -28.01 23.94 -15.65
N GLY A 41 -27.18 23.27 -14.87
CA GLY A 41 -26.91 23.57 -13.49
C GLY A 41 -25.40 23.79 -13.32
N ASN A 42 -25.00 25.05 -13.32
CA ASN A 42 -23.69 25.47 -12.83
C ASN A 42 -23.52 25.12 -11.36
N GLY A 43 -22.36 24.57 -11.01
CA GLY A 43 -21.81 24.72 -9.67
C GLY A 43 -21.89 23.50 -8.79
N THR A 44 -20.90 22.60 -8.92
CA THR A 44 -20.46 21.70 -7.84
C THR A 44 -18.99 21.30 -7.97
N GLU A 45 -18.12 22.19 -8.44
CA GLU A 45 -16.66 21.93 -8.45
C GLU A 45 -15.98 22.11 -7.09
N ASN A 46 -16.65 22.67 -6.06
CA ASN A 46 -16.01 23.04 -4.79
C ASN A 46 -16.56 22.38 -3.52
N ALA A 47 -17.49 21.45 -3.61
CA ALA A 47 -18.13 20.88 -2.40
C ALA A 47 -17.46 19.61 -1.85
N ASP A 48 -16.36 19.12 -2.44
CA ASP A 48 -15.87 17.77 -2.16
C ASP A 48 -14.36 17.66 -1.91
N THR A 49 -13.69 18.74 -1.53
CA THR A 49 -12.26 18.73 -1.19
C THR A 49 -12.07 18.74 0.32
N VAL A 50 -11.26 17.83 0.86
CA VAL A 50 -10.88 17.81 2.28
C VAL A 50 -9.97 19.00 2.56
N ASP A 51 -10.27 19.76 3.62
CA ASP A 51 -9.48 20.93 4.06
C ASP A 51 -8.31 20.47 4.96
N TYR A 52 -7.12 20.31 4.37
CA TYR A 52 -5.92 19.92 5.10
C TYR A 52 -5.24 21.04 5.90
N SER A 53 -5.80 22.26 5.92
CA SER A 53 -5.40 23.27 6.91
C SER A 53 -5.89 22.90 8.33
N GLN A 54 -6.84 22.00 8.43
CA GLN A 54 -7.41 21.52 9.69
C GLN A 54 -6.66 20.30 10.19
N SER A 55 -6.11 20.35 11.41
CA SER A 55 -5.32 19.28 11.99
C SER A 55 -6.10 17.98 12.21
N GLU A 56 -7.42 18.01 12.37
CA GLU A 56 -8.28 16.84 12.47
C GLU A 56 -8.38 16.01 11.19
N ASN A 57 -7.90 16.54 10.05
CA ASN A 57 -7.78 15.81 8.79
C ASN A 57 -6.44 15.10 8.63
N TRP A 58 -5.64 15.06 9.69
CA TRP A 58 -4.37 14.35 9.76
C TRP A 58 -4.39 13.29 10.86
N ALA A 59 -3.89 12.10 10.53
CA ALA A 59 -3.61 11.05 11.51
C ALA A 59 -2.30 11.34 12.26
N TYR A 60 -1.28 11.86 11.54
CA TYR A 60 -0.05 12.43 12.08
C TYR A 60 0.15 13.82 11.51
N TYR A 61 0.38 14.80 12.36
CA TYR A 61 0.69 16.16 11.98
C TYR A 61 1.92 16.66 12.74
N ALA A 62 3.06 16.70 12.06
CA ALA A 62 4.37 17.04 12.64
C ALA A 62 4.77 16.14 13.84
N GLU A 63 4.37 14.86 13.83
CA GLU A 63 4.65 13.98 14.95
C GLU A 63 6.13 13.60 15.00
N GLY A 64 6.76 13.73 16.18
CA GLY A 64 8.18 13.48 16.36
C GLY A 64 9.07 14.63 15.86
N GLU A 65 8.69 15.89 16.10
CA GLU A 65 9.38 17.09 15.66
C GLU A 65 10.91 17.08 15.91
N GLY A 66 11.65 17.80 15.07
CA GLY A 66 13.09 18.05 15.23
C GLY A 66 13.98 16.99 14.57
N LYS A 67 13.43 16.14 13.71
CA LYS A 67 14.20 15.17 12.91
C LYS A 67 14.84 15.83 11.68
N ALA A 68 15.82 15.15 11.08
CA ALA A 68 16.56 15.68 9.92
C ALA A 68 15.76 15.66 8.62
N ALA A 69 14.74 14.83 8.53
CA ALA A 69 13.84 14.71 7.37
C ALA A 69 12.39 14.72 7.80
N ASP A 70 11.50 14.84 6.82
CA ASP A 70 10.08 14.57 6.98
C ASP A 70 9.70 13.22 6.37
N LEU A 71 8.69 12.58 6.94
CA LEU A 71 7.99 11.44 6.36
C LEU A 71 6.60 11.88 5.93
N PHE A 72 6.25 11.67 4.66
CA PHE A 72 4.87 11.71 4.19
C PHE A 72 4.38 10.28 4.00
N LEU A 73 3.48 9.82 4.89
CA LEU A 73 3.06 8.41 5.01
C LEU A 73 1.60 8.24 4.58
N ILE A 74 1.34 7.37 3.62
CA ILE A 74 0.00 7.09 3.11
C ILE A 74 -0.47 5.72 3.61
N CYS A 75 -1.55 5.73 4.39
CA CYS A 75 -2.12 4.55 5.03
C CYS A 75 -2.63 3.51 4.00
N PRO A 76 -2.51 2.21 4.27
CA PRO A 76 -3.16 1.17 3.47
C PRO A 76 -4.69 1.17 3.64
N THR A 77 -5.39 0.30 2.88
CA THR A 77 -6.82 0.06 3.05
C THR A 77 -7.10 -0.56 4.43
N VAL A 78 -7.89 0.13 5.23
CA VAL A 78 -8.41 -0.38 6.51
C VAL A 78 -9.94 -0.45 6.53
N ASP A 79 -10.63 0.25 5.63
CA ASP A 79 -12.09 0.18 5.49
C ASP A 79 -12.49 -1.08 4.73
N MET A 80 -13.17 -1.98 5.43
CA MET A 80 -13.64 -3.26 4.90
C MET A 80 -15.00 -3.16 4.18
N GLY A 81 -15.52 -1.95 3.96
CA GLY A 81 -16.77 -1.71 3.23
C GLY A 81 -18.04 -2.05 4.03
N LYS A 82 -17.97 -2.08 5.35
CA LYS A 82 -19.13 -2.41 6.22
C LYS A 82 -20.30 -1.44 6.04
N SER A 83 -20.02 -0.18 5.73
CA SER A 83 -21.03 0.86 5.48
C SER A 83 -21.78 0.71 4.15
N GLY A 84 -21.29 -0.15 3.25
CA GLY A 84 -21.78 -0.26 1.87
C GLY A 84 -21.26 0.86 0.94
N ASN A 85 -20.47 1.79 1.44
CA ASN A 85 -19.78 2.80 0.63
C ASN A 85 -18.52 2.22 -0.02
N TYR A 86 -18.08 2.80 -1.11
CA TYR A 86 -16.86 2.40 -1.82
C TYR A 86 -15.66 3.32 -1.51
N ASN A 87 -15.89 4.47 -0.90
CA ASN A 87 -14.86 5.28 -0.26
C ASN A 87 -15.20 5.49 1.21
N MET A 88 -14.16 5.51 2.07
CA MET A 88 -14.25 5.83 3.48
C MET A 88 -14.88 7.22 3.69
N SER A 89 -15.75 7.36 4.69
CA SER A 89 -16.21 8.68 5.12
C SER A 89 -15.18 9.35 6.04
N MET A 90 -14.95 10.64 5.85
CA MET A 90 -14.12 11.43 6.78
C MET A 90 -14.75 11.61 8.18
N GLU A 91 -16.04 11.30 8.31
CA GLU A 91 -16.77 11.32 9.59
C GLU A 91 -16.76 9.96 10.32
N ASP A 92 -16.20 8.91 9.69
CA ASP A 92 -16.13 7.56 10.27
C ASP A 92 -14.98 7.46 11.28
N THR A 93 -15.32 7.72 12.55
CA THR A 93 -14.33 7.69 13.64
C THR A 93 -13.81 6.29 13.95
N GLU A 94 -14.62 5.22 13.76
CA GLU A 94 -14.18 3.83 13.98
C GLU A 94 -13.13 3.43 12.94
N THR A 95 -13.37 3.79 11.67
CA THR A 95 -12.39 3.55 10.61
C THR A 95 -11.14 4.42 10.78
N LYS A 96 -11.27 5.67 11.26
CA LYS A 96 -10.11 6.53 11.60
C LYS A 96 -9.24 5.93 12.72
N GLU A 97 -9.81 5.27 13.72
CA GLU A 97 -9.04 4.54 14.75
C GLU A 97 -8.23 3.37 14.12
N SER A 98 -8.87 2.62 13.22
CA SER A 98 -8.18 1.56 12.47
C SER A 98 -7.09 2.10 11.55
N PHE A 99 -7.32 3.28 10.96
CA PHE A 99 -6.36 4.00 10.11
C PHE A 99 -5.09 4.36 10.91
N VAL A 100 -5.24 5.00 12.07
CA VAL A 100 -4.11 5.28 12.98
C VAL A 100 -3.42 3.99 13.42
N GLY A 101 -4.20 2.95 13.70
CA GLY A 101 -3.67 1.63 14.07
C GLY A 101 -2.76 1.04 13.00
N ALA A 102 -3.15 1.09 11.72
CA ALA A 102 -2.34 0.61 10.62
C ALA A 102 -1.04 1.43 10.49
N LEU A 103 -1.11 2.75 10.54
CA LEU A 103 0.07 3.62 10.52
C LEU A 103 1.02 3.32 11.69
N ASN A 104 0.49 3.13 12.89
CA ASN A 104 1.30 2.79 14.07
C ASN A 104 2.08 1.48 13.89
N MET A 105 1.56 0.53 13.12
CA MET A 105 2.29 -0.74 12.86
C MET A 105 3.59 -0.52 12.08
N GLU A 106 3.68 0.54 11.31
CA GLU A 106 4.80 0.84 10.41
C GLU A 106 5.70 1.96 10.96
N ARG A 107 5.16 2.83 11.82
CA ARG A 107 5.82 4.08 12.29
C ARG A 107 7.25 3.89 12.79
N GLY A 108 7.50 2.81 13.54
CA GLY A 108 8.82 2.55 14.12
C GLY A 108 9.92 2.26 13.10
N ILE A 109 9.58 2.08 11.81
CA ILE A 109 10.55 2.01 10.72
C ILE A 109 11.15 3.40 10.48
N TYR A 110 10.38 4.48 10.70
CA TYR A 110 10.69 5.83 10.25
C TYR A 110 10.91 6.84 11.39
N GLU A 111 10.28 6.63 12.56
CA GLU A 111 10.15 7.63 13.64
C GLU A 111 11.48 8.15 14.22
N GLU A 112 12.56 7.36 14.13
CA GLU A 112 13.89 7.81 14.55
C GLU A 112 14.52 8.77 13.54
N SER A 113 14.15 8.68 12.26
CA SER A 113 14.77 9.41 11.15
C SER A 113 13.98 10.65 10.72
N ALA A 114 12.64 10.65 10.90
CA ALA A 114 11.79 11.65 10.28
C ALA A 114 10.67 12.15 11.19
N THR A 115 10.31 13.45 11.02
CA THR A 115 9.06 14.03 11.51
C THR A 115 7.91 13.56 10.62
N MET A 116 6.84 13.05 11.21
CA MET A 116 5.82 12.32 10.47
C MET A 116 4.59 13.17 10.16
N TYR A 117 4.14 13.05 8.92
CA TYR A 117 2.89 13.59 8.39
C TYR A 117 2.12 12.45 7.71
N ALA A 118 0.87 12.23 8.09
CA ALA A 118 0.00 11.22 7.50
C ALA A 118 -1.42 11.75 7.41
N PRO A 119 -1.94 12.08 6.22
CA PRO A 119 -3.30 12.56 6.07
C PRO A 119 -4.32 11.45 6.24
N TYR A 120 -5.47 11.75 6.85
CA TYR A 120 -6.67 10.98 6.56
C TYR A 120 -7.11 11.29 5.13
N TYR A 121 -7.62 10.29 4.43
CA TYR A 121 -8.15 10.45 3.09
C TYR A 121 -9.30 9.47 2.86
N ARG A 122 -10.17 9.76 1.92
CA ARG A 122 -11.30 8.90 1.55
C ARG A 122 -10.81 7.67 0.78
N GLN A 123 -10.10 6.78 1.47
CA GLN A 123 -9.54 5.56 0.88
C GLN A 123 -10.62 4.71 0.20
N MET A 124 -10.23 3.98 -0.85
CA MET A 124 -11.09 2.95 -1.40
C MET A 124 -11.29 1.84 -0.37
N THR A 125 -12.53 1.39 -0.22
CA THR A 125 -12.85 0.25 0.63
C THR A 125 -12.38 -1.06 -0.01
N PHE A 126 -12.14 -2.08 0.80
CA PHE A 126 -11.60 -3.37 0.31
C PHE A 126 -12.41 -4.00 -0.83
N PRO A 127 -13.77 -3.98 -0.85
CA PRO A 127 -14.57 -4.52 -1.95
C PRO A 127 -14.28 -3.92 -3.33
N VAL A 128 -13.77 -2.68 -3.40
CA VAL A 128 -13.44 -2.02 -4.68
C VAL A 128 -12.38 -2.79 -5.46
N TYR A 129 -11.46 -3.48 -4.78
CA TYR A 129 -10.43 -4.29 -5.44
C TYR A 129 -10.95 -5.56 -6.15
N SER A 130 -12.24 -5.87 -5.99
CA SER A 130 -12.92 -6.94 -6.75
C SER A 130 -13.62 -6.43 -8.00
N MET A 131 -13.60 -5.13 -8.25
CA MET A 131 -14.19 -4.49 -9.42
C MET A 131 -13.22 -4.52 -10.62
N THR A 132 -13.74 -4.26 -11.81
CA THR A 132 -12.90 -3.97 -12.97
C THR A 132 -12.18 -2.63 -12.81
N GLU A 133 -11.08 -2.42 -13.54
CA GLU A 133 -10.34 -1.15 -13.48
C GLU A 133 -11.23 0.06 -13.81
N GLU A 134 -12.15 -0.07 -14.79
CA GLU A 134 -13.08 1.00 -15.13
C GLU A 134 -14.05 1.34 -14.00
N GLU A 135 -14.58 0.34 -13.32
CA GLU A 135 -15.48 0.53 -12.17
C GLU A 135 -14.74 1.11 -10.97
N MET A 136 -13.46 0.78 -10.79
CA MET A 136 -12.60 1.29 -9.71
C MET A 136 -12.22 2.77 -9.88
N LYS A 137 -12.03 3.24 -11.11
CA LYS A 137 -11.51 4.60 -11.44
C LYS A 137 -12.15 5.74 -10.64
N PRO A 138 -13.50 5.87 -10.52
CA PRO A 138 -14.09 7.00 -9.79
C PRO A 138 -13.73 7.02 -8.31
N TYR A 139 -13.61 5.84 -7.68
CA TYR A 139 -13.27 5.71 -6.26
C TYR A 139 -11.78 5.96 -6.01
N LEU A 140 -10.93 5.48 -6.90
CA LEU A 140 -9.50 5.77 -6.89
C LEU A 140 -9.22 7.27 -7.08
N ALA A 141 -9.96 7.94 -7.98
CA ALA A 141 -9.82 9.37 -8.22
C ALA A 141 -10.19 10.21 -7.00
N ILE A 142 -11.17 9.80 -6.19
CA ILE A 142 -11.52 10.46 -4.93
C ILE A 142 -10.36 10.31 -3.93
N ALA A 143 -9.87 9.10 -3.71
CA ALA A 143 -8.76 8.82 -2.81
C ALA A 143 -7.48 9.58 -3.21
N TYR A 144 -7.16 9.57 -4.51
CA TYR A 144 -5.99 10.27 -5.03
C TYR A 144 -6.07 11.79 -4.87
N ARG A 145 -7.22 12.40 -5.17
CA ARG A 145 -7.44 13.85 -5.00
C ARG A 145 -7.19 14.29 -3.57
N ASP A 146 -7.65 13.52 -2.59
CA ASP A 146 -7.41 13.82 -1.19
C ASP A 146 -5.93 13.76 -0.84
N VAL A 147 -5.23 12.69 -1.26
CA VAL A 147 -3.78 12.55 -1.02
C VAL A 147 -2.98 13.65 -1.71
N ALA A 148 -3.32 14.01 -2.95
CA ALA A 148 -2.67 15.10 -3.69
C ALA A 148 -2.86 16.45 -2.98
N ALA A 149 -4.09 16.77 -2.55
CA ALA A 149 -4.37 18.00 -1.81
C ALA A 149 -3.63 18.06 -0.46
N ALA A 150 -3.54 16.93 0.24
CA ALA A 150 -2.77 16.83 1.47
C ALA A 150 -1.26 17.05 1.23
N PHE A 151 -0.73 16.47 0.16
CA PHE A 151 0.68 16.62 -0.21
C PHE A 151 1.00 18.07 -0.61
N GLU A 152 0.15 18.70 -1.40
CA GLU A 152 0.31 20.11 -1.76
C GLU A 152 0.32 21.01 -0.51
N TYR A 153 -0.67 20.82 0.38
CA TYR A 153 -0.71 21.57 1.63
C TYR A 153 0.55 21.35 2.48
N TYR A 154 0.99 20.08 2.63
CA TYR A 154 2.21 19.75 3.35
C TYR A 154 3.45 20.43 2.76
N MET A 155 3.63 20.38 1.45
CA MET A 155 4.77 20.97 0.76
C MET A 155 4.80 22.49 0.88
N GLU A 156 3.64 23.15 0.84
CA GLU A 156 3.52 24.61 0.89
C GLU A 156 3.63 25.16 2.30
N ASN A 157 3.10 24.44 3.31
CA ASN A 157 2.90 25.00 4.65
C ASN A 157 3.74 24.31 5.74
N CYS A 158 4.22 23.10 5.54
CA CYS A 158 4.85 22.29 6.59
C CYS A 158 6.30 21.92 6.29
N ASN A 159 6.64 21.52 5.05
CA ASN A 159 7.96 20.96 4.73
C ASN A 159 9.12 21.94 4.93
N GLY A 160 8.96 23.22 4.60
CA GLY A 160 10.02 24.22 4.78
C GLY A 160 11.33 23.93 4.03
N GLY A 161 11.29 23.10 3.00
CA GLY A 161 12.45 22.73 2.18
C GLY A 161 13.28 21.57 2.72
N ARG A 162 12.80 20.83 3.73
CA ARG A 162 13.51 19.68 4.33
C ARG A 162 13.51 18.48 3.41
N PRO A 163 14.50 17.55 3.58
CA PRO A 163 14.48 16.25 2.90
C PRO A 163 13.18 15.49 3.19
N ILE A 164 12.68 14.74 2.20
CA ILE A 164 11.40 14.02 2.28
C ILE A 164 11.63 12.53 2.08
N ILE A 165 11.13 11.74 3.02
CA ILE A 165 10.91 10.32 2.85
C ILE A 165 9.43 10.15 2.51
N LEU A 166 9.13 9.43 1.44
CA LEU A 166 7.78 9.02 1.10
C LEU A 166 7.58 7.57 1.51
N ALA A 167 6.43 7.23 2.09
CA ALA A 167 6.11 5.85 2.39
C ALA A 167 4.62 5.56 2.21
N GLY A 168 4.34 4.34 1.79
CA GLY A 168 2.99 3.83 1.66
C GLY A 168 2.99 2.32 1.62
N PHE A 169 1.86 1.73 2.01
CA PHE A 169 1.63 0.31 1.92
C PHE A 169 0.34 0.02 1.16
N SER A 170 0.35 -1.02 0.30
CA SER A 170 -0.86 -1.44 -0.43
C SER A 170 -1.48 -0.28 -1.22
N GLN A 171 -2.72 0.12 -0.94
CA GLN A 171 -3.36 1.29 -1.54
C GLN A 171 -2.54 2.57 -1.32
N GLY A 172 -1.90 2.72 -0.16
CA GLY A 172 -1.00 3.84 0.10
C GLY A 172 0.15 3.90 -0.91
N SER A 173 0.74 2.76 -1.26
CA SER A 173 1.78 2.68 -2.30
C SER A 173 1.23 2.97 -3.69
N GLN A 174 0.02 2.50 -4.01
CA GLN A 174 -0.65 2.82 -5.29
C GLN A 174 -0.82 4.33 -5.46
N LEU A 175 -1.34 5.00 -4.44
CA LEU A 175 -1.56 6.45 -4.45
C LEU A 175 -0.23 7.23 -4.45
N LEU A 176 0.77 6.72 -3.74
CA LEU A 176 2.11 7.31 -3.73
C LEU A 176 2.77 7.27 -5.11
N LEU A 177 2.64 6.17 -5.83
CA LEU A 177 3.14 6.07 -7.21
C LEU A 177 2.40 7.02 -8.15
N MET A 178 1.09 7.23 -7.97
CA MET A 178 0.33 8.24 -8.72
C MET A 178 0.85 9.65 -8.40
N LEU A 179 1.09 9.96 -7.13
CA LEU A 179 1.67 11.23 -6.68
C LEU A 179 3.05 11.46 -7.32
N MET A 180 3.91 10.45 -7.33
CA MET A 180 5.24 10.56 -7.93
C MET A 180 5.18 10.76 -9.44
N LYS A 181 4.21 10.15 -10.14
CA LYS A 181 3.99 10.36 -11.58
C LYS A 181 3.60 11.79 -11.90
N GLU A 182 2.81 12.43 -11.04
CA GLU A 182 2.27 13.78 -11.26
C GLU A 182 3.23 14.89 -10.83
N TYR A 183 3.96 14.72 -9.73
CA TYR A 183 4.72 15.83 -9.13
C TYR A 183 6.24 15.69 -9.26
N PHE A 184 6.80 14.49 -9.34
CA PHE A 184 8.25 14.28 -9.16
C PHE A 184 9.08 14.38 -10.44
N ASP A 185 8.50 14.86 -11.55
CA ASP A 185 9.23 15.39 -12.70
C ASP A 185 9.71 16.84 -12.45
N ASP A 186 9.11 17.56 -11.49
CA ASP A 186 9.56 18.87 -11.03
C ASP A 186 10.68 18.74 -9.99
N ALA A 187 11.80 19.46 -10.24
CA ALA A 187 12.95 19.56 -9.35
C ALA A 187 12.58 20.06 -7.93
N LYS A 188 11.52 20.89 -7.82
CA LYS A 188 10.98 21.37 -6.54
C LYS A 188 10.70 20.22 -5.56
N TYR A 189 10.30 19.05 -6.06
CA TYR A 189 9.95 17.86 -5.28
C TYR A 189 11.05 16.81 -5.34
N SER A 190 11.55 16.49 -6.55
CA SER A 190 12.49 15.39 -6.75
C SER A 190 13.85 15.62 -6.10
N GLU A 191 14.33 16.86 -6.02
CA GLU A 191 15.59 17.20 -5.35
C GLU A 191 15.54 17.07 -3.82
N LYS A 192 14.35 16.94 -3.23
CA LYS A 192 14.16 16.71 -1.79
C LYS A 192 13.95 15.23 -1.42
N LEU A 193 13.76 14.37 -2.42
CA LEU A 193 13.40 12.99 -2.19
C LEU A 193 14.61 12.19 -1.69
N VAL A 194 14.58 11.78 -0.44
CA VAL A 194 15.52 10.80 0.11
C VAL A 194 15.24 9.44 -0.52
N ALA A 195 14.03 8.92 -0.35
CA ALA A 195 13.56 7.68 -0.95
C ALA A 195 12.04 7.56 -0.82
N ALA A 196 11.41 6.73 -1.68
CA ALA A 196 10.01 6.37 -1.63
C ALA A 196 9.85 4.86 -1.35
N TYR A 197 9.33 4.51 -0.19
CA TYR A 197 9.02 3.13 0.21
C TYR A 197 7.62 2.77 -0.26
N CYS A 198 7.49 2.23 -1.48
CA CYS A 198 6.23 1.80 -2.09
C CYS A 198 6.05 0.28 -1.90
N ILE A 199 5.79 -0.14 -0.66
CA ILE A 199 5.75 -1.55 -0.28
C ILE A 199 4.37 -2.15 -0.53
N GLY A 200 4.34 -3.41 -0.99
CA GLY A 200 3.08 -4.12 -1.19
C GLY A 200 2.24 -3.59 -2.36
N TRP A 201 2.87 -3.02 -3.37
CA TRP A 201 2.24 -2.68 -4.64
C TRP A 201 3.22 -2.93 -5.79
N ARG A 202 2.69 -3.15 -6.99
CA ARG A 202 3.52 -3.37 -8.18
C ARG A 202 4.02 -2.06 -8.78
N VAL A 203 5.25 -2.10 -9.26
CA VAL A 203 5.83 -1.10 -10.17
C VAL A 203 6.29 -1.84 -11.41
N THR A 204 5.85 -1.46 -12.60
CA THR A 204 6.15 -2.22 -13.84
C THR A 204 7.22 -1.53 -14.69
N GLU A 205 7.76 -2.27 -15.67
CA GLU A 205 8.68 -1.70 -16.67
C GLU A 205 7.98 -0.61 -17.49
N GLU A 206 6.68 -0.78 -17.76
CA GLU A 206 5.85 0.21 -18.45
C GLU A 206 5.70 1.50 -17.62
N ASP A 207 5.54 1.39 -16.29
CA ASP A 207 5.48 2.56 -15.42
C ASP A 207 6.74 3.39 -15.50
N VAL A 208 7.92 2.77 -15.33
CA VAL A 208 9.21 3.50 -15.34
C VAL A 208 9.60 3.99 -16.73
N ALA A 209 9.15 3.31 -17.78
CA ALA A 209 9.37 3.76 -19.16
C ALA A 209 8.49 4.98 -19.52
N ALA A 210 7.25 5.01 -19.03
CA ALA A 210 6.31 6.11 -19.25
C ALA A 210 6.61 7.33 -18.37
N PHE A 211 7.17 7.12 -17.17
CA PHE A 211 7.45 8.14 -16.16
C PHE A 211 8.90 8.06 -15.68
N PRO A 212 9.88 8.69 -16.40
CA PRO A 212 11.32 8.60 -16.09
C PRO A 212 11.73 9.07 -14.69
N GLN A 213 10.88 9.86 -14.02
CA GLN A 213 11.06 10.27 -12.63
C GLN A 213 10.90 9.10 -11.64
N LEU A 214 10.26 8.00 -12.03
CA LEU A 214 10.13 6.79 -11.23
C LEU A 214 11.43 5.96 -11.32
N LYS A 215 12.42 6.31 -10.51
CA LYS A 215 13.72 5.63 -10.47
C LYS A 215 13.67 4.51 -9.43
N MET A 216 13.86 3.26 -9.86
CA MET A 216 13.96 2.12 -8.92
C MET A 216 15.33 2.09 -8.27
N ALA A 217 15.37 1.79 -6.96
CA ALA A 217 16.60 1.55 -6.23
C ALA A 217 17.41 0.41 -6.84
N GLN A 218 18.73 0.57 -6.92
CA GLN A 218 19.69 -0.41 -7.44
C GLN A 218 20.66 -0.91 -6.36
N GLY A 219 20.72 -0.24 -5.20
CA GLY A 219 21.59 -0.53 -4.09
C GLY A 219 20.97 -0.16 -2.75
N GLU A 220 21.78 -0.21 -1.69
CA GLU A 220 21.34 0.04 -0.30
C GLU A 220 21.20 1.53 0.01
N ASP A 221 22.01 2.38 -0.62
CA ASP A 221 22.23 3.78 -0.26
C ASP A 221 21.82 4.79 -1.35
N ASP A 222 21.30 4.32 -2.50
CA ASP A 222 20.80 5.22 -3.55
C ASP A 222 19.76 6.20 -3.00
N THR A 223 19.74 7.44 -3.49
CA THR A 223 18.79 8.47 -3.11
C THR A 223 17.90 8.88 -4.28
N GLY A 224 16.74 9.48 -4.00
CA GLY A 224 15.76 9.86 -5.03
C GLY A 224 15.10 8.67 -5.72
N VAL A 225 15.00 7.52 -5.07
CA VAL A 225 14.61 6.23 -5.67
C VAL A 225 13.41 5.58 -4.97
N ILE A 226 12.81 4.59 -5.65
CA ILE A 226 11.70 3.78 -5.16
C ILE A 226 12.22 2.45 -4.63
N ILE A 227 11.86 2.12 -3.40
CA ILE A 227 12.00 0.80 -2.79
C ILE A 227 10.64 0.11 -2.89
N SER A 228 10.57 -1.03 -3.56
CA SER A 228 9.35 -1.83 -3.70
C SER A 228 9.65 -3.31 -3.62
N PHE A 229 8.77 -4.06 -3.01
CA PHE A 229 8.72 -5.53 -3.06
C PHE A 229 7.34 -6.03 -2.64
N ASN A 230 7.02 -7.27 -3.00
CA ASN A 230 5.78 -7.97 -2.68
C ASN A 230 6.12 -9.40 -2.28
N SER A 231 5.88 -9.78 -1.03
CA SER A 231 6.33 -11.05 -0.47
C SER A 231 5.36 -12.19 -0.79
N GLU A 232 5.91 -13.26 -1.37
CA GLU A 232 5.15 -14.45 -1.76
C GLU A 232 5.91 -15.74 -1.40
N ALA A 233 5.18 -16.83 -1.16
CA ALA A 233 5.76 -18.16 -1.12
C ALA A 233 6.14 -18.64 -2.52
N LYS A 234 7.06 -19.60 -2.60
CA LYS A 234 7.36 -20.30 -3.84
C LYS A 234 6.09 -20.98 -4.37
N GLY A 235 5.80 -20.78 -5.66
CA GLY A 235 4.66 -21.39 -6.34
C GLY A 235 3.39 -20.53 -6.35
N VAL A 236 3.35 -19.36 -5.71
CA VAL A 236 2.30 -18.37 -5.95
C VAL A 236 2.45 -17.83 -7.37
N GLU A 237 1.37 -17.89 -8.16
CA GLU A 237 1.37 -17.49 -9.57
C GLU A 237 0.64 -16.16 -9.80
N GLU A 238 -0.18 -15.74 -8.83
CA GLU A 238 -0.93 -14.49 -8.89
C GLU A 238 -1.35 -14.01 -7.51
N SER A 239 -1.55 -12.71 -7.39
CA SER A 239 -2.20 -12.06 -6.25
C SER A 239 -2.96 -10.83 -6.74
N VAL A 240 -3.80 -10.23 -5.90
CA VAL A 240 -4.50 -8.98 -6.24
C VAL A 240 -3.49 -7.84 -6.47
N VAL A 241 -2.33 -7.89 -5.82
CA VAL A 241 -1.28 -6.89 -5.94
C VAL A 241 -0.44 -7.08 -7.20
N VAL A 242 -0.07 -8.34 -7.50
CA VAL A 242 0.68 -8.72 -8.70
C VAL A 242 -0.11 -9.78 -9.46
N PRO A 243 -1.02 -9.37 -10.38
CA PRO A 243 -1.84 -10.29 -11.17
C PRO A 243 -1.01 -11.24 -12.04
N ARG A 244 -1.64 -12.30 -12.51
CA ARG A 244 -1.02 -13.25 -13.45
C ARG A 244 -0.55 -12.54 -14.71
N GLY A 245 0.68 -12.83 -15.13
CA GLY A 245 1.28 -12.25 -16.33
C GLY A 245 1.85 -10.84 -16.14
N VAL A 246 1.69 -10.24 -14.97
CA VAL A 246 2.35 -8.98 -14.62
C VAL A 246 3.69 -9.27 -13.95
N LYS A 247 4.75 -8.61 -14.40
CA LYS A 247 6.05 -8.59 -13.74
C LYS A 247 6.22 -7.25 -13.00
N THR A 248 6.51 -7.32 -11.72
CA THR A 248 6.83 -6.13 -10.93
C THR A 248 8.34 -5.94 -10.83
N LEU A 249 8.79 -4.70 -10.78
CA LEU A 249 10.14 -4.35 -10.37
C LEU A 249 10.23 -4.34 -8.84
N GLY A 250 11.41 -4.65 -8.30
CA GLY A 250 11.60 -4.65 -6.85
C GLY A 250 13.07 -4.74 -6.47
N ILE A 251 13.32 -4.59 -5.17
CA ILE A 251 14.63 -4.77 -4.55
C ILE A 251 14.47 -5.68 -3.34
N ASN A 252 15.42 -6.60 -3.14
CA ASN A 252 15.40 -7.51 -1.99
C ASN A 252 15.89 -6.78 -0.72
N PRO A 253 15.05 -6.59 0.31
CA PRO A 253 15.41 -5.80 1.49
C PRO A 253 16.47 -6.45 2.39
N LEU A 254 16.92 -7.67 2.06
CA LEU A 254 17.98 -8.35 2.82
C LEU A 254 19.38 -8.08 2.27
N ASN A 255 19.54 -8.01 0.95
CA ASN A 255 20.85 -7.81 0.29
C ASN A 255 20.90 -6.61 -0.64
N TRP A 256 19.81 -5.86 -0.76
CA TRP A 256 19.62 -4.66 -1.57
C TRP A 256 20.01 -4.86 -3.05
N LYS A 257 19.67 -6.05 -3.60
CA LYS A 257 19.85 -6.39 -5.00
C LYS A 257 18.53 -6.48 -5.75
N THR A 258 18.59 -6.18 -7.04
CA THR A 258 17.44 -6.18 -7.97
C THR A 258 17.38 -7.42 -8.84
N ASP A 259 18.35 -8.32 -8.70
CA ASP A 259 18.41 -9.60 -9.41
C ASP A 259 17.93 -10.77 -8.52
N ALA A 260 17.89 -11.98 -9.07
CA ALA A 260 17.46 -13.18 -8.37
C ALA A 260 18.52 -13.76 -7.41
N THR A 261 19.57 -13.00 -7.03
CA THR A 261 20.58 -13.46 -6.06
C THR A 261 19.90 -13.73 -4.71
N PRO A 262 19.96 -14.96 -4.20
CA PRO A 262 19.37 -15.28 -2.91
C PRO A 262 20.09 -14.57 -1.77
N ALA A 263 19.30 -14.14 -0.78
CA ALA A 263 19.77 -13.66 0.50
C ALA A 263 19.45 -14.68 1.59
N ASP A 264 20.47 -15.09 2.35
CA ASP A 264 20.31 -15.99 3.48
C ASP A 264 19.57 -15.29 4.62
N LYS A 265 18.81 -16.05 5.41
CA LYS A 265 18.06 -15.51 6.54
C LYS A 265 18.92 -14.84 7.61
N SER A 266 20.22 -15.12 7.68
CA SER A 266 21.15 -14.42 8.59
C SER A 266 21.27 -12.92 8.30
N LEU A 267 20.85 -12.48 7.09
CA LEU A 267 20.74 -11.06 6.73
C LEU A 267 19.43 -10.42 7.20
N ASN A 268 18.45 -11.19 7.67
CA ASN A 268 17.22 -10.67 8.24
C ASN A 268 17.49 -10.19 9.68
N ALA A 269 17.67 -8.89 9.83
CA ALA A 269 18.03 -8.25 11.10
C ALA A 269 16.92 -8.39 12.16
N GLY A 270 15.67 -8.54 11.73
CA GLY A 270 14.55 -8.78 12.63
C GLY A 270 13.21 -8.54 11.96
N ALA A 271 12.34 -9.54 12.02
CA ALA A 271 10.92 -9.39 11.75
C ALA A 271 10.21 -8.90 13.00
N CYS A 272 9.40 -7.84 12.89
CA CYS A 272 8.66 -7.29 14.02
C CYS A 272 7.16 -7.38 13.76
N PHE A 273 6.47 -8.14 14.63
CA PHE A 273 5.02 -8.29 14.59
C PHE A 273 4.40 -7.26 15.54
N THR A 274 3.88 -6.20 14.98
CA THR A 274 3.36 -5.03 15.70
C THR A 274 1.86 -5.11 15.95
N LYS A 275 1.39 -4.37 16.94
CA LYS A 275 -0.04 -4.14 17.20
C LYS A 275 -0.45 -2.76 16.65
N TYR A 276 -1.75 -2.51 16.56
CA TYR A 276 -2.31 -1.19 16.24
C TYR A 276 -1.87 -0.05 17.18
N SER A 277 -1.35 -0.39 18.35
CA SER A 277 -0.71 0.59 19.26
C SER A 277 0.75 0.91 18.91
N GLY A 278 1.31 0.32 17.86
CA GLY A 278 2.74 0.44 17.51
C GLY A 278 3.67 -0.46 18.35
N VAL A 279 3.16 -1.09 19.40
CA VAL A 279 3.97 -1.96 20.26
C VAL A 279 4.36 -3.24 19.50
N ILE A 280 5.65 -3.55 19.47
CA ILE A 280 6.17 -4.81 18.94
C ILE A 280 5.77 -5.93 19.91
N LYS A 281 4.85 -6.81 19.44
CA LYS A 281 4.39 -7.97 20.21
C LYS A 281 5.41 -9.10 20.21
N LYS A 282 6.10 -9.26 19.08
CA LYS A 282 7.09 -10.32 18.87
C LYS A 282 8.14 -9.82 17.89
N GLU A 283 9.39 -10.06 18.21
CA GLU A 283 10.52 -9.83 17.30
C GLU A 283 11.24 -11.16 17.08
N VAL A 284 11.59 -11.44 15.82
CA VAL A 284 12.26 -12.68 15.42
C VAL A 284 13.42 -12.33 14.50
N ALA A 285 14.64 -12.44 15.01
CA ALA A 285 15.83 -12.35 14.17
C ALA A 285 15.95 -13.55 13.25
N ASN A 286 16.52 -13.33 12.06
CA ASN A 286 16.74 -14.40 11.07
C ASN A 286 15.45 -15.17 10.71
N LEU A 287 14.32 -14.49 10.60
CA LEU A 287 13.03 -15.14 10.31
C LEU A 287 13.08 -15.87 8.99
N THR A 288 13.50 -15.22 7.93
CA THR A 288 13.48 -15.75 6.55
C THR A 288 14.58 -15.17 5.70
N GLY A 289 15.10 -15.98 4.79
CA GLY A 289 15.81 -15.52 3.61
C GLY A 289 14.83 -15.13 2.50
N ALA A 290 15.34 -14.54 1.41
CA ALA A 290 14.50 -14.16 0.28
C ALA A 290 15.32 -14.01 -1.01
N TYR A 291 14.62 -14.09 -2.16
CA TYR A 291 15.15 -13.75 -3.48
C TYR A 291 14.05 -13.17 -4.36
N LEU A 292 14.42 -12.35 -5.35
CA LEU A 292 13.46 -11.87 -6.34
C LEU A 292 13.20 -12.96 -7.40
N ASP A 293 11.94 -13.23 -7.66
CA ASP A 293 11.51 -14.13 -8.72
C ASP A 293 11.83 -13.51 -10.09
N ALA A 294 12.58 -14.23 -10.92
CA ALA A 294 13.05 -13.69 -12.20
C ALA A 294 11.91 -13.42 -13.21
N GLU A 295 10.79 -14.16 -13.09
CA GLU A 295 9.64 -14.05 -14.00
C GLU A 295 8.62 -13.04 -13.49
N ARG A 296 8.32 -13.07 -12.20
CA ARG A 296 7.30 -12.22 -11.60
C ARG A 296 7.85 -10.94 -10.95
N GLY A 297 9.14 -10.92 -10.58
CA GLY A 297 9.75 -9.83 -9.81
C GLY A 297 9.31 -9.75 -8.35
N THR A 298 8.46 -10.67 -7.88
CA THR A 298 8.02 -10.73 -6.48
C THR A 298 9.11 -11.26 -5.57
N LEU A 299 9.05 -10.92 -4.29
CA LEU A 299 10.03 -11.36 -3.29
C LEU A 299 9.63 -12.73 -2.73
N ARG A 300 10.33 -13.78 -3.13
CA ARG A 300 10.12 -15.14 -2.63
C ARG A 300 10.77 -15.30 -1.27
N VAL A 301 9.98 -15.49 -0.22
CA VAL A 301 10.47 -15.82 1.11
C VAL A 301 10.66 -17.32 1.26
N THR A 302 11.73 -17.76 1.96
CA THR A 302 12.22 -19.15 1.86
C THR A 302 12.00 -19.99 3.10
N ASP A 303 11.95 -19.38 4.28
CA ASP A 303 12.00 -20.11 5.57
C ASP A 303 10.70 -20.04 6.39
N VAL A 304 9.64 -19.46 5.84
CA VAL A 304 8.34 -19.38 6.50
C VAL A 304 7.36 -20.41 5.93
N VAL A 305 6.53 -20.97 6.80
CA VAL A 305 5.49 -21.93 6.40
C VAL A 305 4.21 -21.15 6.10
N PRO A 306 3.59 -21.31 4.91
CA PRO A 306 2.42 -20.52 4.52
C PRO A 306 1.27 -20.57 5.52
N SER A 307 0.98 -21.72 6.12
CA SER A 307 -0.10 -21.86 7.10
C SER A 307 0.10 -21.08 8.40
N ASP A 308 1.35 -20.72 8.74
CA ASP A 308 1.65 -19.94 9.96
C ASP A 308 1.35 -18.44 9.77
N TYR A 309 1.21 -18.00 8.52
CA TYR A 309 1.00 -16.62 8.09
C TYR A 309 -0.24 -16.48 7.18
N SER A 310 -1.19 -17.39 7.31
CA SER A 310 -2.46 -17.35 6.56
C SER A 310 -3.33 -16.16 7.01
N SER A 311 -4.14 -15.65 6.10
CA SER A 311 -5.14 -14.63 6.40
C SER A 311 -6.46 -14.96 5.71
N SER A 312 -7.55 -14.34 6.14
CA SER A 312 -8.84 -14.45 5.45
C SER A 312 -8.94 -13.53 4.22
N LEU A 313 -7.98 -12.61 4.04
CA LEU A 313 -7.98 -11.59 2.99
C LEU A 313 -7.20 -12.01 1.75
N PHE A 314 -6.19 -12.86 1.91
CA PHE A 314 -5.30 -13.28 0.83
C PHE A 314 -5.13 -14.80 0.83
N PRO A 315 -4.93 -15.42 -0.35
CA PRO A 315 -4.61 -16.84 -0.46
C PRO A 315 -3.35 -17.21 0.33
N ASP A 316 -3.27 -18.47 0.78
CA ASP A 316 -2.08 -18.98 1.46
C ASP A 316 -0.83 -18.79 0.59
N GLY A 317 0.23 -18.27 1.21
CA GLY A 317 1.49 -17.97 0.56
C GLY A 317 1.58 -16.56 -0.05
N VAL A 318 0.50 -15.79 -0.09
CA VAL A 318 0.54 -14.36 -0.37
C VAL A 318 0.73 -13.63 0.96
N TYR A 319 1.95 -13.15 1.22
CA TYR A 319 2.29 -12.57 2.52
C TYR A 319 2.11 -11.06 2.59
N HIS A 320 1.23 -10.51 1.78
CA HIS A 320 1.00 -9.07 1.66
C HIS A 320 0.89 -8.36 3.01
N LEU A 321 0.11 -8.90 3.97
CA LEU A 321 -0.05 -8.31 5.30
C LEU A 321 1.24 -8.30 6.15
N TYR A 322 2.27 -9.02 5.70
CA TYR A 322 3.54 -9.18 6.42
C TYR A 322 4.73 -8.54 5.72
N ASP A 323 4.52 -7.84 4.58
CA ASP A 323 5.60 -7.25 3.79
C ASP A 323 6.52 -6.37 4.66
N TYR A 324 5.97 -5.44 5.45
CA TYR A 324 6.75 -4.65 6.41
C TYR A 324 7.28 -5.48 7.57
N GLN A 325 6.45 -6.36 8.12
CA GLN A 325 6.73 -7.05 9.36
C GLN A 325 7.90 -8.02 9.22
N PHE A 326 8.01 -8.71 8.08
CA PHE A 326 9.10 -9.68 7.84
C PHE A 326 10.47 -9.03 7.73
N PHE A 327 10.54 -7.79 7.29
CA PHE A 327 11.80 -7.07 7.02
C PHE A 327 11.95 -5.77 7.83
N TYR A 328 11.23 -5.66 8.92
CA TYR A 328 11.07 -4.43 9.69
C TYR A 328 12.40 -3.77 10.05
N ARG A 329 13.33 -4.51 10.65
CA ARG A 329 14.63 -3.97 11.08
C ARG A 329 15.54 -3.65 9.90
N ASN A 330 15.46 -4.40 8.82
CA ASN A 330 16.18 -4.10 7.58
C ASN A 330 15.69 -2.77 6.97
N LEU A 331 14.37 -2.56 6.92
CA LEU A 331 13.80 -1.30 6.45
C LEU A 331 14.17 -0.14 7.37
N GLN A 332 14.06 -0.31 8.69
CA GLN A 332 14.44 0.71 9.67
C GLN A 332 15.91 1.15 9.52
N SER A 333 16.82 0.19 9.38
CA SER A 333 18.24 0.48 9.12
C SER A 333 18.44 1.19 7.77
N ASN A 334 17.75 0.75 6.74
CA ASN A 334 17.86 1.31 5.38
C ASN A 334 17.38 2.77 5.30
N VAL A 335 16.32 3.12 6.02
CA VAL A 335 15.85 4.51 6.11
C VAL A 335 16.97 5.42 6.63
N ALA A 336 17.67 4.99 7.67
CA ALA A 336 18.78 5.75 8.23
C ALA A 336 19.99 5.84 7.27
N VAL A 337 20.32 4.74 6.57
CA VAL A 337 21.39 4.69 5.58
C VAL A 337 21.15 5.67 4.43
N ARG A 338 19.93 5.62 3.82
CA ARG A 338 19.59 6.51 2.70
C ARG A 338 19.52 7.97 3.12
N LEU A 339 18.98 8.26 4.31
CA LEU A 339 18.99 9.62 4.83
C LEU A 339 20.41 10.16 5.02
N ALA A 340 21.31 9.33 5.57
CA ALA A 340 22.70 9.72 5.74
C ALA A 340 23.40 9.97 4.38
N ALA A 341 23.16 9.11 3.37
CA ALA A 341 23.67 9.29 2.02
C ALA A 341 23.16 10.61 1.40
N PHE A 342 21.85 10.86 1.49
CA PHE A 342 21.23 12.08 0.97
C PHE A 342 21.83 13.35 1.58
N LEU A 343 22.04 13.37 2.89
CA LEU A 343 22.60 14.53 3.59
C LEU A 343 24.08 14.77 3.23
N GLN A 344 24.84 13.71 2.93
CA GLN A 344 26.23 13.82 2.45
C GLN A 344 26.34 14.35 1.01
N GLU A 345 25.36 14.02 0.14
CA GLU A 345 25.32 14.54 -1.23
C GLU A 345 24.97 16.04 -1.29
N ALA A 346 24.31 16.56 -0.25
CA ALA A 346 23.89 17.96 -0.14
C ALA A 346 24.95 18.90 0.44
N GLU A 347 26.05 18.35 1.04
CA GLU A 347 27.23 19.11 1.52
C GLU A 347 28.25 19.38 0.41
#